data_fee4c97a8f3a506a66fc794e6543bb0f
#
_entry.id   fee4c97a8f3a506a66fc794e6543bb0f
#
_cell.length_a   1.000
_cell.length_b   1.000
_cell.length_c   1.000
_cell.angle_alpha   90.00
_cell.angle_beta   90.00
_cell.angle_gamma   90.00
#
_symmetry.space_group_name_H-M   'P 1'
#
loop_
_entity.id
_entity.type
_entity.pdbx_description
1 polymer ?
#
loop_
_entity_poly.entity_id
_entity_poly.type
_entity_poly.pdbx_seq_one_letter_code
_entity_poly.pdbx_strand_id
1 'polypeptide(L)'
;FDAIIFAWDDFLAANDDPQLKRLTDVAPDLIIPRLPGAQRDRYEGIPDFGDYAKAAQAGVTPLNDIPHLADGLRGLEATRELDFEAWLDAQRLDMLVFPAVADIAPADADYNPRSADIAWRNGTWVANGNQAIRHFGIPTVTVPMGTLADIHMPIGLTFAGRAYDDAQLLRAASAFEQNTRQRRAAPRTPPLPDDGALPAARMIATTPLPVLKLDAQLSAVADDGTVSITVSGSASAALHDLKLFVNGEAQSVQREGNDFHATVRLPFDTHYALHSRWRGPYGSLVMAQAEDVHGACAASYVVVGGV
;
A
#
# COMPACT_ATOMS: atom_id res chain seq x y z
N PHE A 1 17.04 -0.95 -11.99
CA PHE A 1 17.50 0.44 -12.09
C PHE A 1 16.54 1.24 -12.98
N ASP A 2 16.35 0.85 -14.24
CA ASP A 2 15.52 1.56 -15.22
C ASP A 2 14.05 1.72 -14.81
N ALA A 3 13.49 0.69 -14.16
CA ALA A 3 12.12 0.74 -13.65
C ALA A 3 11.91 1.83 -12.58
N ILE A 4 12.90 2.05 -11.72
CA ILE A 4 12.85 3.12 -10.70
C ILE A 4 12.95 4.48 -11.37
N ILE A 5 13.87 4.64 -12.32
CA ILE A 5 14.02 5.89 -13.09
C ILE A 5 12.74 6.23 -13.82
N PHE A 6 12.14 5.25 -14.52
CA PHE A 6 10.86 5.44 -15.17
C PHE A 6 9.75 5.84 -14.18
N ALA A 7 9.63 5.12 -13.08
CA ALA A 7 8.54 5.37 -12.12
C ALA A 7 8.63 6.74 -11.46
N TRP A 8 9.83 7.21 -11.15
CA TRP A 8 10.02 8.55 -10.58
C TRP A 8 9.80 9.66 -11.61
N ASP A 9 10.25 9.46 -12.83
CA ASP A 9 10.03 10.41 -13.91
C ASP A 9 8.53 10.54 -14.26
N ASP A 10 7.83 9.40 -14.33
CA ASP A 10 6.38 9.35 -14.56
C ASP A 10 5.58 9.97 -13.41
N PHE A 11 5.99 9.73 -12.15
CA PHE A 11 5.39 10.39 -10.98
C PHE A 11 5.52 11.92 -11.06
N LEU A 12 6.70 12.44 -11.37
CA LEU A 12 6.91 13.88 -11.48
C LEU A 12 6.09 14.48 -12.62
N ALA A 13 6.03 13.80 -13.77
CA ALA A 13 5.18 14.21 -14.87
C ALA A 13 3.70 14.24 -14.50
N ALA A 14 3.22 13.25 -13.75
CA ALA A 14 1.83 13.18 -13.31
C ALA A 14 1.49 14.18 -12.20
N ASN A 15 2.47 14.55 -11.36
CA ASN A 15 2.32 15.54 -10.29
C ASN A 15 2.17 16.97 -10.82
N ASP A 16 2.60 17.22 -12.06
CA ASP A 16 2.49 18.50 -12.79
C ASP A 16 2.96 19.74 -12.02
N ASP A 17 4.01 19.57 -11.21
CA ASP A 17 4.67 20.71 -10.56
C ASP A 17 5.30 21.62 -11.62
N PRO A 18 5.14 22.97 -11.55
CA PRO A 18 5.65 23.87 -12.57
C PRO A 18 7.18 23.85 -12.71
N GLN A 19 7.92 23.44 -11.68
CA GLN A 19 9.38 23.45 -11.64
C GLN A 19 10.00 22.05 -11.77
N LEU A 20 9.29 21.00 -11.31
CA LEU A 20 9.80 19.62 -11.24
C LEU A 20 8.91 18.66 -12.04
N LYS A 21 9.04 18.74 -13.36
CA LYS A 21 8.22 17.91 -14.29
C LYS A 21 8.84 16.58 -14.65
N ARG A 22 10.15 16.50 -14.56
CA ARG A 22 10.93 15.32 -14.94
C ARG A 22 12.00 15.03 -13.91
N LEU A 23 12.46 13.80 -13.86
CA LEU A 23 13.56 13.42 -12.95
C LEU A 23 14.86 14.20 -13.27
N THR A 24 15.04 14.64 -14.49
CA THR A 24 16.16 15.52 -14.87
C THR A 24 16.11 16.92 -14.30
N ASP A 25 14.94 17.38 -13.83
CA ASP A 25 14.77 18.71 -13.22
C ASP A 25 15.14 18.69 -11.73
N VAL A 26 15.29 17.49 -11.16
CA VAL A 26 15.57 17.30 -9.73
C VAL A 26 17.04 17.61 -9.44
N ALA A 27 17.29 18.43 -8.42
CA ALA A 27 18.60 18.62 -7.82
C ALA A 27 18.77 17.65 -6.63
N PRO A 28 19.46 16.51 -6.80
CA PRO A 28 19.47 15.45 -5.77
C PRO A 28 20.01 15.89 -4.43
N ASP A 29 20.99 16.80 -4.42
CA ASP A 29 21.58 17.35 -3.20
C ASP A 29 20.62 18.14 -2.32
N LEU A 30 19.45 18.56 -2.89
CA LEU A 30 18.39 19.25 -2.15
C LEU A 30 17.38 18.27 -1.52
N ILE A 31 17.32 17.03 -1.97
CA ILE A 31 16.37 16.03 -1.43
C ILE A 31 16.85 15.54 -0.06
N ILE A 32 18.11 15.11 0.00
CA ILE A 32 18.78 14.70 1.24
C ILE A 32 20.10 15.45 1.30
N PRO A 33 20.08 16.73 1.72
CA PRO A 33 21.29 17.53 1.73
C PRO A 33 22.27 16.95 2.75
N ARG A 34 23.50 16.77 2.31
CA ARG A 34 24.58 16.40 3.22
C ARG A 34 24.94 17.61 4.07
N LEU A 35 24.76 17.47 5.38
CA LEU A 35 25.09 18.54 6.31
C LEU A 35 26.60 18.75 6.37
N PRO A 36 27.09 20.02 6.44
CA PRO A 36 28.51 20.30 6.56
C PRO A 36 29.11 19.58 7.80
N GLY A 37 30.20 18.85 7.60
CA GLY A 37 30.86 18.11 8.68
C GLY A 37 30.22 16.75 9.01
N ALA A 38 29.16 16.35 8.35
CA ALA A 38 28.57 15.02 8.51
C ALA A 38 29.56 13.92 8.07
N GLN A 39 29.50 12.80 8.75
CA GLN A 39 30.27 11.62 8.41
C GLN A 39 29.89 11.08 7.02
N ARG A 40 30.78 10.33 6.42
CA ARG A 40 30.48 9.64 5.16
C ARG A 40 29.44 8.55 5.38
N ASP A 41 28.55 8.39 4.39
CA ASP A 41 27.66 7.25 4.37
C ASP A 41 28.45 5.95 4.38
N ARG A 42 27.91 4.97 5.08
CA ARG A 42 28.49 3.62 5.16
C ARG A 42 27.87 2.68 4.11
N TYR A 43 27.09 3.25 3.18
CA TYR A 43 26.60 2.54 2.01
C TYR A 43 27.72 2.46 0.97
N GLU A 44 28.05 1.26 0.54
CA GLU A 44 28.90 1.05 -0.62
C GLU A 44 28.11 0.31 -1.70
N GLY A 45 28.15 0.82 -2.93
CA GLY A 45 27.56 0.17 -4.10
C GLY A 45 26.05 0.23 -4.21
N ILE A 46 25.37 1.04 -3.38
CA ILE A 46 23.92 1.28 -3.50
C ILE A 46 23.71 2.60 -4.24
N PRO A 47 22.98 2.60 -5.36
CA PRO A 47 22.65 3.82 -6.07
C PRO A 47 21.89 4.81 -5.17
N ASP A 48 22.31 6.06 -5.18
CA ASP A 48 21.62 7.16 -4.51
C ASP A 48 20.72 7.95 -5.47
N PHE A 49 20.05 8.97 -4.96
CA PHE A 49 19.19 9.83 -5.79
C PHE A 49 19.96 10.53 -6.92
N GLY A 50 21.23 10.87 -6.70
CA GLY A 50 22.08 11.48 -7.70
C GLY A 50 22.37 10.53 -8.86
N ASP A 51 22.57 9.25 -8.57
CA ASP A 51 22.81 8.23 -9.59
C ASP A 51 21.58 8.04 -10.49
N TYR A 52 20.37 8.03 -9.91
CA TYR A 52 19.12 7.94 -10.68
C TYR A 52 18.90 9.19 -11.55
N ALA A 53 19.11 10.39 -11.00
CA ALA A 53 18.97 11.63 -11.74
C ALA A 53 19.98 11.73 -12.88
N LYS A 54 21.25 11.32 -12.68
CA LYS A 54 22.26 11.26 -13.75
C LYS A 54 21.89 10.26 -14.84
N ALA A 55 21.41 9.08 -14.45
CA ALA A 55 20.97 8.08 -15.42
C ALA A 55 19.80 8.56 -16.27
N ALA A 56 18.85 9.30 -15.67
CA ALA A 56 17.75 9.91 -16.39
C ALA A 56 18.21 10.92 -17.45
N GLN A 57 19.34 11.61 -17.25
CA GLN A 57 19.92 12.51 -18.25
C GLN A 57 20.38 11.79 -19.52
N ALA A 58 20.78 10.52 -19.42
CA ALA A 58 21.10 9.69 -20.58
C ALA A 58 19.87 9.19 -21.33
N GLY A 59 18.70 9.33 -20.76
CA GLY A 59 17.39 8.96 -21.30
C GLY A 59 16.62 8.07 -20.31
N VAL A 60 15.30 8.19 -20.35
CA VAL A 60 14.40 7.34 -19.58
C VAL A 60 13.87 6.24 -20.49
N THR A 61 14.17 4.99 -20.17
CA THR A 61 13.67 3.84 -20.95
C THR A 61 12.16 3.74 -20.77
N PRO A 62 11.37 3.72 -21.87
CA PRO A 62 9.93 3.50 -21.78
C PRO A 62 9.62 2.18 -21.05
N LEU A 63 8.55 2.16 -20.26
CA LEU A 63 8.21 1.00 -19.41
C LEU A 63 8.18 -0.33 -20.20
N ASN A 64 7.56 -0.30 -21.39
CA ASN A 64 7.41 -1.49 -22.21
C ASN A 64 8.73 -1.99 -22.85
N ASP A 65 9.75 -1.13 -22.86
CA ASP A 65 11.06 -1.43 -23.47
C ASP A 65 12.08 -1.89 -22.42
N ILE A 66 11.70 -1.90 -21.12
CA ILE A 66 12.55 -2.41 -20.06
C ILE A 66 12.64 -3.94 -20.17
N PRO A 67 13.84 -4.49 -20.41
CA PRO A 67 14.00 -5.92 -20.61
C PRO A 67 13.53 -6.73 -19.40
N HIS A 68 12.82 -7.83 -19.65
CA HIS A 68 12.36 -8.78 -18.62
C HIS A 68 11.47 -8.20 -17.52
N LEU A 69 10.96 -6.98 -17.65
CA LEU A 69 10.13 -6.35 -16.61
C LEU A 69 8.88 -7.19 -16.32
N ALA A 70 8.15 -7.61 -17.35
CA ALA A 70 6.94 -8.41 -17.18
C ALA A 70 7.22 -9.76 -16.47
N ASP A 71 8.34 -10.41 -16.82
CA ASP A 71 8.76 -11.66 -16.16
C ASP A 71 9.14 -11.41 -14.70
N GLY A 72 9.83 -10.31 -14.42
CA GLY A 72 10.18 -9.90 -13.06
C GLY A 72 8.96 -9.65 -12.19
N LEU A 73 7.96 -8.94 -12.71
CA LEU A 73 6.70 -8.69 -11.99
C LEU A 73 5.93 -9.99 -11.70
N ARG A 74 5.80 -10.87 -12.69
CA ARG A 74 5.21 -12.20 -12.46
C ARG A 74 6.00 -13.02 -11.44
N GLY A 75 7.33 -12.92 -11.47
CA GLY A 75 8.20 -13.58 -10.50
C GLY A 75 7.98 -13.08 -9.08
N LEU A 76 7.78 -11.78 -8.87
CA LEU A 76 7.46 -11.23 -7.56
C LEU A 76 6.12 -11.75 -7.02
N GLU A 77 5.08 -11.78 -7.85
CA GLU A 77 3.78 -12.36 -7.48
C GLU A 77 3.91 -13.84 -7.11
N ALA A 78 4.57 -14.63 -7.96
CA ALA A 78 4.79 -16.04 -7.69
C ALA A 78 5.57 -16.26 -6.39
N THR A 79 6.59 -15.45 -6.11
CA THR A 79 7.35 -15.52 -4.85
C THR A 79 6.47 -15.20 -3.65
N ARG A 80 5.61 -14.18 -3.74
CA ARG A 80 4.66 -13.87 -2.69
C ARG A 80 3.74 -15.06 -2.39
N GLU A 81 3.14 -15.64 -3.42
CA GLU A 81 2.18 -16.75 -3.28
C GLU A 81 2.86 -18.03 -2.77
N LEU A 82 3.98 -18.41 -3.39
CA LEU A 82 4.61 -19.72 -3.14
C LEU A 82 5.50 -19.73 -1.90
N ASP A 83 6.25 -18.64 -1.65
CA ASP A 83 7.22 -18.60 -0.56
C ASP A 83 6.68 -17.94 0.71
N PHE A 84 5.77 -16.96 0.58
CA PHE A 84 5.23 -16.25 1.73
C PHE A 84 3.84 -16.76 2.13
N GLU A 85 2.84 -16.68 1.25
CA GLU A 85 1.46 -17.03 1.61
C GLU A 85 1.30 -18.53 1.86
N ALA A 86 1.87 -19.37 1.00
CA ALA A 86 1.86 -20.82 1.21
C ALA A 86 2.63 -21.23 2.49
N TRP A 87 3.69 -20.50 2.85
CA TRP A 87 4.37 -20.73 4.12
C TRP A 87 3.48 -20.35 5.31
N LEU A 88 2.77 -19.21 5.28
CA LEU A 88 1.80 -18.87 6.31
C LEU A 88 0.75 -19.97 6.49
N ASP A 89 0.22 -20.50 5.39
CA ASP A 89 -0.77 -21.57 5.39
C ASP A 89 -0.21 -22.86 5.99
N ALA A 90 0.99 -23.26 5.59
CA ALA A 90 1.67 -24.44 6.13
C ALA A 90 1.92 -24.34 7.64
N GLN A 91 2.22 -23.14 8.14
CA GLN A 91 2.39 -22.86 9.56
C GLN A 91 1.06 -22.60 10.29
N ARG A 92 -0.06 -22.52 9.55
CA ARG A 92 -1.39 -22.14 10.08
C ARG A 92 -1.35 -20.78 10.81
N LEU A 93 -0.67 -19.80 10.20
CA LEU A 93 -0.58 -18.43 10.71
C LEU A 93 -1.55 -17.53 9.95
N ASP A 94 -2.26 -16.70 10.70
CA ASP A 94 -3.14 -15.68 10.11
C ASP A 94 -2.33 -14.49 9.58
N MET A 95 -1.25 -14.12 10.26
CA MET A 95 -0.40 -12.97 9.96
C MET A 95 0.96 -13.09 10.63
N LEU A 96 1.90 -12.21 10.26
CA LEU A 96 3.15 -11.99 10.99
C LEU A 96 3.06 -10.71 11.80
N VAL A 97 3.75 -10.67 12.93
CA VAL A 97 3.94 -9.47 13.73
C VAL A 97 5.41 -9.28 14.07
N PHE A 98 5.88 -8.04 13.97
CA PHE A 98 7.26 -7.71 14.31
C PHE A 98 7.39 -6.22 14.70
N PRO A 99 8.43 -5.84 15.48
CA PRO A 99 8.70 -4.43 15.75
C PRO A 99 8.95 -3.65 14.46
N ALA A 100 8.37 -2.46 14.35
CA ALA A 100 8.50 -1.65 13.14
C ALA A 100 9.94 -1.22 12.84
N VAL A 101 10.81 -1.19 13.85
CA VAL A 101 12.24 -0.88 13.73
C VAL A 101 13.07 -1.85 14.57
N ALA A 102 14.31 -2.10 14.15
CA ALA A 102 15.25 -2.94 14.90
C ALA A 102 15.91 -2.17 16.05
N ASP A 103 16.16 -0.87 15.82
CA ASP A 103 16.86 -0.01 16.77
C ASP A 103 16.56 1.47 16.46
N ILE A 104 16.93 2.34 17.38
CA ILE A 104 16.81 3.80 17.23
C ILE A 104 18.20 4.41 17.33
N ALA A 105 18.59 5.12 16.27
CA ALA A 105 19.87 5.80 16.22
C ALA A 105 19.94 6.95 17.23
N PRO A 106 21.12 7.21 17.85
CA PRO A 106 21.35 8.44 18.60
C PRO A 106 21.17 9.67 17.70
N ALA A 107 20.68 10.76 18.27
CA ALA A 107 20.36 11.98 17.52
C ALA A 107 21.56 12.66 16.84
N ASP A 108 22.76 12.39 17.31
CA ASP A 108 24.03 12.93 16.80
C ASP A 108 24.80 11.96 15.89
N ALA A 109 24.15 10.90 15.41
CA ALA A 109 24.79 9.85 14.61
C ALA A 109 25.45 10.38 13.33
N ASP A 110 24.95 11.47 12.77
CA ASP A 110 25.54 12.09 11.58
C ASP A 110 26.92 12.73 11.83
N TYR A 111 27.24 13.07 13.07
CA TYR A 111 28.46 13.79 13.41
C TYR A 111 29.38 13.03 14.36
N ASN A 112 28.83 12.22 15.25
CA ASN A 112 29.56 11.51 16.29
C ASN A 112 29.87 10.07 15.84
N PRO A 113 31.16 9.71 15.63
CA PRO A 113 31.55 8.37 15.18
C PRO A 113 31.04 7.25 16.08
N ARG A 114 31.00 7.46 17.39
CA ARG A 114 30.48 6.44 18.34
C ARG A 114 28.97 6.25 18.20
N SER A 115 28.26 7.32 18.01
CA SER A 115 26.81 7.28 17.76
C SER A 115 26.50 6.66 16.41
N ALA A 116 27.33 6.94 15.40
CA ALA A 116 27.25 6.29 14.10
C ALA A 116 27.50 4.78 14.21
N ASP A 117 28.47 4.35 15.01
CA ASP A 117 28.74 2.92 15.24
C ASP A 117 27.55 2.21 15.88
N ILE A 118 26.85 2.87 16.81
CA ILE A 118 25.61 2.35 17.39
C ILE A 118 24.51 2.28 16.33
N ALA A 119 24.30 3.35 15.56
CA ALA A 119 23.27 3.41 14.52
C ALA A 119 23.43 2.32 13.45
N TRP A 120 24.67 2.00 13.11
CA TRP A 120 25.01 1.03 12.06
C TRP A 120 25.33 -0.38 12.55
N ARG A 121 25.26 -0.64 13.87
CA ARG A 121 25.66 -1.94 14.45
C ARG A 121 24.92 -3.14 13.89
N ASN A 122 23.69 -2.92 13.44
CA ASN A 122 22.86 -3.95 12.84
C ASN A 122 22.99 -4.02 11.31
N GLY A 123 23.82 -3.19 10.71
CA GLY A 123 24.03 -3.12 9.26
C GLY A 123 23.01 -2.25 8.55
N THR A 124 23.07 -2.25 7.23
CA THR A 124 22.27 -1.41 6.35
C THR A 124 20.86 -1.95 6.11
N TRP A 125 20.67 -3.27 6.14
CA TRP A 125 19.47 -3.94 5.67
C TRP A 125 18.58 -4.44 6.81
N VAL A 126 18.61 -3.79 7.93
CA VAL A 126 17.98 -4.21 9.19
C VAL A 126 16.57 -3.67 9.35
N ALA A 127 15.83 -3.51 8.30
CA ALA A 127 14.49 -2.92 8.36
C ALA A 127 13.39 -3.90 8.82
N ASN A 128 13.72 -4.93 9.62
CA ASN A 128 12.75 -5.87 10.23
C ASN A 128 11.65 -6.35 9.28
N GLY A 129 12.03 -6.86 8.11
CA GLY A 129 11.07 -7.34 7.14
C GLY A 129 10.45 -6.27 6.24
N ASN A 130 10.63 -4.98 6.51
CA ASN A 130 10.07 -3.91 5.67
C ASN A 130 10.50 -4.02 4.20
N GLN A 131 11.68 -4.52 3.93
CA GLN A 131 12.14 -4.76 2.58
C GLN A 131 11.35 -5.89 1.91
N ALA A 132 11.16 -7.03 2.58
CA ALA A 132 10.38 -8.15 2.07
C ALA A 132 8.92 -7.74 1.80
N ILE A 133 8.30 -7.01 2.73
CA ILE A 133 6.95 -6.47 2.58
C ILE A 133 6.82 -5.65 1.29
N ARG A 134 7.77 -4.76 1.02
CA ARG A 134 7.76 -3.90 -0.17
C ARG A 134 7.94 -4.69 -1.46
N HIS A 135 8.77 -5.72 -1.46
CA HIS A 135 8.95 -6.59 -2.64
C HIS A 135 7.74 -7.47 -2.89
N PHE A 136 7.12 -8.00 -1.85
CA PHE A 136 5.91 -8.83 -1.97
C PHE A 136 4.64 -8.00 -2.22
N GLY A 137 4.65 -6.70 -1.95
CA GLY A 137 3.47 -5.86 -2.09
C GLY A 137 2.32 -6.23 -1.14
N ILE A 138 2.64 -6.76 0.04
CA ILE A 138 1.64 -7.20 1.03
C ILE A 138 1.19 -6.06 1.94
N PRO A 139 -0.07 -6.09 2.43
CA PRO A 139 -0.59 -5.08 3.32
C PRO A 139 0.04 -5.15 4.70
N THR A 140 0.18 -3.99 5.35
CA THR A 140 0.65 -3.88 6.72
C THR A 140 -0.09 -2.82 7.49
N VAL A 141 -0.23 -3.03 8.80
CA VAL A 141 -0.74 -2.04 9.76
C VAL A 141 0.22 -1.93 10.91
N THR A 142 0.64 -0.72 11.26
CA THR A 142 1.52 -0.47 12.40
C THR A 142 0.79 0.33 13.47
N VAL A 143 0.83 -0.15 14.70
CA VAL A 143 0.22 0.50 15.87
C VAL A 143 1.23 0.67 17.00
N PRO A 144 1.04 1.62 17.92
CA PRO A 144 1.93 1.81 19.05
C PRO A 144 2.03 0.54 19.92
N MET A 145 3.26 0.04 20.11
CA MET A 145 3.55 -1.12 20.95
C MET A 145 3.96 -0.73 22.38
N GLY A 146 4.55 0.43 22.52
CA GLY A 146 5.04 0.93 23.78
C GLY A 146 6.16 1.95 23.62
N THR A 147 6.99 2.08 24.65
CA THR A 147 8.20 2.90 24.65
C THR A 147 9.39 2.09 25.11
N LEU A 148 10.55 2.34 24.53
CA LEU A 148 11.80 1.73 24.98
C LEU A 148 12.14 2.20 26.39
N ALA A 149 12.55 1.27 27.27
CA ALA A 149 12.72 1.56 28.69
C ALA A 149 13.90 2.49 28.98
N ASP A 150 14.93 2.44 28.15
CA ASP A 150 16.19 3.19 28.31
C ASP A 150 16.12 4.63 27.75
N ILE A 151 15.49 4.81 26.60
CA ILE A 151 15.49 6.12 25.89
C ILE A 151 14.08 6.73 25.78
N HIS A 152 13.04 6.04 26.27
CA HIS A 152 11.65 6.47 26.23
C HIS A 152 11.09 6.82 24.84
N MET A 153 11.71 6.32 23.79
CA MET A 153 11.22 6.49 22.43
C MET A 153 10.07 5.54 22.12
N PRO A 154 9.00 6.02 21.50
CA PRO A 154 7.90 5.16 21.09
C PRO A 154 8.33 4.17 20.01
N ILE A 155 7.78 2.97 20.06
CA ILE A 155 8.01 1.92 19.06
C ILE A 155 6.68 1.35 18.61
N GLY A 156 6.60 1.00 17.32
CA GLY A 156 5.44 0.38 16.70
C GLY A 156 5.56 -1.14 16.60
N LEU A 157 4.40 -1.80 16.60
CA LEU A 157 4.23 -3.20 16.20
C LEU A 157 3.58 -3.21 14.83
N THR A 158 4.22 -3.87 13.88
CA THR A 158 3.71 -4.05 12.51
C THR A 158 3.05 -5.41 12.39
N PHE A 159 1.83 -5.41 11.87
CA PHE A 159 1.08 -6.58 11.44
C PHE A 159 1.19 -6.66 9.91
N ALA A 160 1.56 -7.81 9.38
CA ALA A 160 1.71 -8.08 7.95
C ALA A 160 0.94 -9.35 7.57
N GLY A 161 0.17 -9.31 6.51
CA GLY A 161 -0.69 -10.40 6.08
C GLY A 161 -0.55 -10.74 4.60
N ARG A 162 -1.41 -11.62 4.12
CA ARG A 162 -1.53 -11.97 2.71
C ARG A 162 -1.99 -10.76 1.91
N ALA A 163 -1.79 -10.79 0.62
CA ALA A 163 -2.36 -9.79 -0.26
C ALA A 163 -3.87 -9.65 0.00
N TYR A 164 -4.35 -8.40 0.09
CA TYR A 164 -5.75 -8.03 0.32
C TYR A 164 -6.35 -8.38 1.70
N ASP A 165 -5.54 -8.80 2.67
CA ASP A 165 -5.97 -9.06 4.05
C ASP A 165 -6.10 -7.79 4.91
N ASP A 166 -6.19 -6.60 4.30
CA ASP A 166 -6.24 -5.30 4.97
C ASP A 166 -7.27 -5.25 6.10
N ALA A 167 -8.48 -5.72 5.84
CA ALA A 167 -9.55 -5.72 6.84
C ALA A 167 -9.24 -6.59 8.06
N GLN A 168 -8.57 -7.72 7.87
CA GLN A 168 -8.15 -8.60 8.96
C GLN A 168 -7.03 -7.96 9.78
N LEU A 169 -6.06 -7.35 9.12
CA LEU A 169 -4.97 -6.64 9.78
C LEU A 169 -5.48 -5.45 10.58
N LEU A 170 -6.42 -4.67 10.05
CA LEU A 170 -7.05 -3.57 10.77
C LEU A 170 -7.80 -4.06 12.03
N ARG A 171 -8.51 -5.17 11.95
CA ARG A 171 -9.18 -5.78 13.11
C ARG A 171 -8.19 -6.21 14.20
N ALA A 172 -7.11 -6.90 13.79
CA ALA A 172 -6.08 -7.35 14.73
C ALA A 172 -5.35 -6.18 15.38
N ALA A 173 -4.92 -5.18 14.59
CA ALA A 173 -4.26 -3.99 15.07
C ALA A 173 -5.14 -3.16 16.02
N SER A 174 -6.42 -2.97 15.66
CA SER A 174 -7.40 -2.29 16.52
C SER A 174 -7.62 -3.04 17.85
N ALA A 175 -7.75 -4.37 17.81
CA ALA A 175 -7.87 -5.18 19.03
C ALA A 175 -6.62 -5.04 19.92
N PHE A 176 -5.43 -5.06 19.33
CA PHE A 176 -4.18 -4.85 20.06
C PHE A 176 -4.15 -3.46 20.71
N GLU A 177 -4.42 -2.40 19.93
CA GLU A 177 -4.38 -1.01 20.42
C GLU A 177 -5.39 -0.77 21.56
N GLN A 178 -6.61 -1.29 21.42
CA GLN A 178 -7.65 -1.17 22.44
C GLN A 178 -7.29 -1.88 23.75
N ASN A 179 -6.63 -3.04 23.68
CA ASN A 179 -6.24 -3.79 24.86
C ASN A 179 -4.98 -3.25 25.52
N THR A 180 -4.03 -2.73 24.76
CA THR A 180 -2.74 -2.29 25.32
C THR A 180 -2.70 -0.80 25.65
N ARG A 181 -3.42 0.04 24.90
CA ARG A 181 -3.53 1.50 25.06
C ARG A 181 -2.18 2.20 25.18
N GLN A 182 -1.23 1.80 24.32
CA GLN A 182 0.15 2.30 24.37
C GLN A 182 0.36 3.63 23.62
N ARG A 183 -0.66 4.13 22.93
CA ARG A 183 -0.58 5.43 22.26
C ARG A 183 -0.38 6.54 23.30
N ARG A 184 0.63 7.37 23.07
CA ARG A 184 0.93 8.56 23.89
C ARG A 184 0.99 9.78 23.00
N ALA A 185 0.41 10.88 23.46
CA ALA A 185 0.55 12.17 22.79
C ALA A 185 2.00 12.66 22.87
N ALA A 186 2.48 13.31 21.81
CA ALA A 186 3.79 13.93 21.82
C ALA A 186 3.81 15.12 22.82
N PRO A 187 4.74 15.15 23.79
CA PRO A 187 4.67 16.14 24.89
C PRO A 187 4.92 17.59 24.44
N ARG A 188 5.53 17.76 23.26
CA ARG A 188 5.86 19.09 22.70
C ARG A 188 4.93 19.52 21.56
N THR A 189 3.94 18.72 21.23
CA THR A 189 2.99 18.99 20.16
C THR A 189 1.61 19.06 20.78
N PRO A 190 1.13 20.25 21.17
CA PRO A 190 -0.21 20.40 21.71
C PRO A 190 -1.24 20.01 20.64
N PRO A 191 -2.42 19.51 21.03
CA PRO A 191 -3.50 19.27 20.09
C PRO A 191 -3.87 20.57 19.36
N LEU A 192 -4.26 20.43 18.11
CA LEU A 192 -4.82 21.57 17.36
C LEU A 192 -6.18 21.94 17.95
N PRO A 193 -6.61 23.21 17.82
CA PRO A 193 -7.92 23.65 18.32
C PRO A 193 -9.09 22.78 17.84
N ASP A 194 -8.99 22.22 16.64
CA ASP A 194 -10.02 21.40 16.00
C ASP A 194 -9.84 19.88 16.20
N ASP A 195 -8.77 19.43 16.88
CA ASP A 195 -8.54 17.99 17.16
C ASP A 195 -9.62 17.37 18.07
N GLY A 196 -10.38 18.19 18.78
CA GLY A 196 -11.50 17.75 19.62
C GLY A 196 -12.78 17.39 18.86
N ALA A 197 -12.82 17.65 17.56
CA ALA A 197 -13.99 17.46 16.71
C ALA A 197 -14.03 16.07 16.01
N LEU A 198 -13.22 15.10 16.47
CA LEU A 198 -13.40 13.73 15.97
C LEU A 198 -14.83 13.30 16.34
N PRO A 199 -15.65 12.90 15.34
CA PRO A 199 -16.97 12.37 15.63
C PRO A 199 -16.81 11.24 16.64
N ALA A 200 -17.70 11.25 17.65
CA ALA A 200 -17.74 10.19 18.66
C ALA A 200 -17.60 8.84 17.94
N ALA A 201 -16.66 8.01 18.39
CA ALA A 201 -16.41 6.71 17.78
C ALA A 201 -17.76 6.04 17.57
N ARG A 202 -18.11 5.80 16.30
CA ARG A 202 -19.35 5.11 15.95
C ARG A 202 -19.29 3.79 16.72
N MET A 203 -20.19 3.57 17.66
CA MET A 203 -20.23 2.31 18.40
C MET A 203 -20.27 1.19 17.38
N ILE A 204 -19.30 0.30 17.44
CA ILE A 204 -19.32 -0.92 16.61
C ILE A 204 -20.63 -1.60 16.98
N ALA A 205 -21.55 -1.64 16.04
CA ALA A 205 -22.83 -2.28 16.24
C ALA A 205 -22.58 -3.73 16.65
N THR A 206 -23.25 -4.17 17.70
CA THR A 206 -23.24 -5.58 18.15
C THR A 206 -23.99 -6.49 17.17
N THR A 207 -24.54 -5.95 16.13
CA THR A 207 -25.22 -6.67 15.04
C THR A 207 -24.18 -7.32 14.12
N PRO A 208 -24.38 -8.56 13.69
CA PRO A 208 -23.50 -9.18 12.69
C PRO A 208 -23.30 -8.26 11.49
N LEU A 209 -22.06 -8.06 11.07
CA LEU A 209 -21.78 -7.28 9.87
C LEU A 209 -22.51 -7.88 8.68
N PRO A 210 -23.07 -7.06 7.78
CA PRO A 210 -23.68 -7.57 6.57
C PRO A 210 -22.61 -8.32 5.76
N VAL A 211 -22.99 -9.47 5.20
CA VAL A 211 -22.12 -10.21 4.26
C VAL A 211 -22.49 -9.76 2.86
N LEU A 212 -21.50 -9.29 2.13
CA LEU A 212 -21.62 -8.86 0.74
C LEU A 212 -20.99 -9.92 -0.16
N LYS A 213 -21.79 -10.55 -1.01
CA LYS A 213 -21.29 -11.45 -2.06
C LYS A 213 -21.18 -10.66 -3.35
N LEU A 214 -20.10 -10.85 -4.06
CA LEU A 214 -19.81 -10.17 -5.31
C LEU A 214 -19.26 -11.19 -6.31
N ASP A 215 -19.76 -11.17 -7.51
CA ASP A 215 -19.26 -11.92 -8.66
C ASP A 215 -19.15 -10.98 -9.86
N ALA A 216 -18.18 -11.20 -10.72
CA ALA A 216 -18.02 -10.44 -11.94
C ALA A 216 -17.45 -11.31 -13.06
N GLN A 217 -17.89 -11.04 -14.29
CA GLN A 217 -17.47 -11.76 -15.48
C GLN A 217 -17.07 -10.77 -16.56
N LEU A 218 -15.94 -11.08 -17.23
CA LEU A 218 -15.44 -10.31 -18.34
C LEU A 218 -15.87 -10.92 -19.66
N SER A 219 -16.36 -10.08 -20.60
CA SER A 219 -16.65 -10.50 -21.97
C SER A 219 -15.39 -10.72 -22.79
N ALA A 220 -15.55 -11.36 -23.95
CA ALA A 220 -14.54 -11.24 -25.02
C ALA A 220 -14.43 -9.78 -25.48
N VAL A 221 -13.28 -9.45 -26.12
CA VAL A 221 -13.07 -8.14 -26.72
C VAL A 221 -14.04 -7.96 -27.89
N ALA A 222 -14.79 -6.88 -27.89
CA ALA A 222 -15.69 -6.53 -28.98
C ALA A 222 -14.92 -5.94 -30.18
N ASP A 223 -15.55 -5.89 -31.36
CA ASP A 223 -14.95 -5.37 -32.60
C ASP A 223 -14.48 -3.92 -32.49
N ASP A 224 -15.05 -3.15 -31.58
CA ASP A 224 -14.66 -1.77 -31.31
C ASP A 224 -13.54 -1.63 -30.25
N GLY A 225 -12.91 -2.73 -29.87
CA GLY A 225 -11.82 -2.76 -28.89
C GLY A 225 -12.25 -2.56 -27.45
N THR A 226 -13.53 -2.75 -27.11
CA THR A 226 -14.03 -2.67 -25.75
C THR A 226 -14.29 -4.05 -25.15
N VAL A 227 -14.31 -4.10 -23.82
CA VAL A 227 -14.77 -5.25 -23.03
C VAL A 227 -15.92 -4.82 -22.13
N SER A 228 -16.77 -5.76 -21.76
CA SER A 228 -17.84 -5.54 -20.79
C SER A 228 -17.61 -6.38 -19.56
N ILE A 229 -17.73 -5.77 -18.39
CA ILE A 229 -17.73 -6.44 -17.09
C ILE A 229 -19.15 -6.50 -16.61
N THR A 230 -19.69 -7.71 -16.51
CA THR A 230 -21.01 -7.96 -15.93
C THR A 230 -20.81 -8.30 -14.45
N VAL A 231 -21.42 -7.49 -13.59
CA VAL A 231 -21.31 -7.61 -12.13
C VAL A 231 -22.63 -8.05 -11.57
N SER A 232 -22.60 -8.99 -10.63
CA SER A 232 -23.74 -9.40 -9.81
C SER A 232 -23.33 -9.55 -8.36
N GLY A 233 -24.27 -9.31 -7.45
CA GLY A 233 -23.99 -9.48 -6.04
C GLY A 233 -25.23 -9.47 -5.19
N SER A 234 -25.06 -9.84 -3.93
CA SER A 234 -26.15 -9.85 -2.94
C SER A 234 -25.63 -9.50 -1.55
N ALA A 235 -26.50 -8.93 -0.73
CA ALA A 235 -26.24 -8.63 0.67
C ALA A 235 -27.10 -9.49 1.59
N SER A 236 -26.53 -9.88 2.74
CA SER A 236 -27.27 -10.65 3.76
C SER A 236 -28.26 -9.82 4.58
N ALA A 237 -28.25 -8.50 4.44
CA ALA A 237 -29.12 -7.55 5.14
C ALA A 237 -29.63 -6.46 4.19
N ALA A 238 -30.70 -5.77 4.61
CA ALA A 238 -31.22 -4.63 3.86
C ALA A 238 -30.20 -3.49 3.83
N LEU A 239 -29.92 -2.98 2.64
CA LEU A 239 -28.91 -1.95 2.41
C LEU A 239 -29.53 -0.55 2.43
N HIS A 240 -28.90 0.35 3.19
CA HIS A 240 -29.12 1.79 3.13
C HIS A 240 -28.42 2.39 1.90
N ASP A 241 -27.14 2.09 1.71
CA ASP A 241 -26.33 2.56 0.59
C ASP A 241 -25.53 1.42 -0.05
N LEU A 242 -25.27 1.55 -1.35
CA LEU A 242 -24.44 0.62 -2.12
C LEU A 242 -23.69 1.40 -3.18
N LYS A 243 -22.37 1.26 -3.18
CA LYS A 243 -21.46 1.84 -4.16
C LYS A 243 -20.71 0.74 -4.88
N LEU A 244 -20.63 0.84 -6.19
CA LEU A 244 -19.87 -0.05 -7.05
C LEU A 244 -18.74 0.74 -7.70
N PHE A 245 -17.55 0.18 -7.70
CA PHE A 245 -16.38 0.75 -8.35
C PHE A 245 -15.77 -0.28 -9.29
N VAL A 246 -15.32 0.17 -10.46
CA VAL A 246 -14.52 -0.61 -11.38
C VAL A 246 -13.25 0.17 -11.66
N ASN A 247 -12.11 -0.40 -11.34
CA ASN A 247 -10.80 0.26 -11.43
C ASN A 247 -10.75 1.64 -10.72
N GLY A 248 -11.46 1.75 -9.57
CA GLY A 248 -11.55 2.97 -8.78
C GLY A 248 -12.61 3.97 -9.23
N GLU A 249 -13.18 3.82 -10.41
CA GLU A 249 -14.21 4.68 -10.93
C GLU A 249 -15.60 4.21 -10.45
N ALA A 250 -16.40 5.13 -9.89
CA ALA A 250 -17.74 4.85 -9.44
C ALA A 250 -18.67 4.50 -10.62
N GLN A 251 -19.44 3.44 -10.47
CA GLN A 251 -20.33 2.92 -11.50
C GLN A 251 -21.80 2.95 -11.04
N SER A 252 -22.70 3.11 -12.00
CA SER A 252 -24.12 2.96 -11.75
C SER A 252 -24.46 1.49 -11.48
N VAL A 253 -25.24 1.23 -10.45
CA VAL A 253 -25.67 -0.11 -10.05
C VAL A 253 -27.20 -0.16 -9.97
N GLN A 254 -27.79 -1.22 -10.49
CA GLN A 254 -29.23 -1.50 -10.37
C GLN A 254 -29.44 -2.42 -9.17
N ARG A 255 -30.47 -2.14 -8.36
CA ARG A 255 -30.79 -2.88 -7.14
C ARG A 255 -32.18 -3.44 -7.20
N GLU A 256 -32.33 -4.69 -6.76
CA GLU A 256 -33.60 -5.38 -6.56
C GLU A 256 -33.60 -6.02 -5.16
N GLY A 257 -34.11 -5.28 -4.17
CA GLY A 257 -34.02 -5.71 -2.77
C GLY A 257 -32.58 -5.75 -2.28
N ASN A 258 -32.12 -6.93 -1.92
CA ASN A 258 -30.72 -7.18 -1.46
C ASN A 258 -29.78 -7.59 -2.59
N ASP A 259 -30.31 -7.84 -3.79
CA ASP A 259 -29.51 -8.18 -4.95
C ASP A 259 -29.19 -6.91 -5.75
N PHE A 260 -28.07 -6.96 -6.46
CA PHE A 260 -27.64 -5.87 -7.32
C PHE A 260 -26.89 -6.39 -8.54
N HIS A 261 -26.94 -5.61 -9.60
CA HIS A 261 -26.23 -5.91 -10.85
C HIS A 261 -25.84 -4.64 -11.59
N ALA A 262 -24.80 -4.76 -12.40
CA ALA A 262 -24.30 -3.72 -13.28
C ALA A 262 -23.61 -4.32 -14.51
N THR A 263 -23.58 -3.54 -15.58
CA THR A 263 -22.71 -3.84 -16.74
C THR A 263 -21.88 -2.60 -17.04
N VAL A 264 -20.57 -2.76 -16.98
CA VAL A 264 -19.61 -1.68 -17.19
C VAL A 264 -18.83 -1.96 -18.46
N ARG A 265 -18.78 -1.01 -19.38
CA ARG A 265 -18.05 -1.12 -20.64
C ARG A 265 -16.79 -0.29 -20.55
N LEU A 266 -15.65 -0.91 -20.87
CA LEU A 266 -14.33 -0.31 -20.77
C LEU A 266 -13.56 -0.53 -22.08
N PRO A 267 -12.69 0.41 -22.50
CA PRO A 267 -11.68 0.10 -23.49
C PRO A 267 -10.81 -1.05 -23.01
N PHE A 268 -10.42 -1.95 -23.91
CA PHE A 268 -9.60 -3.11 -23.55
C PHE A 268 -8.30 -2.75 -22.84
N ASP A 269 -7.70 -1.61 -23.23
CA ASP A 269 -6.45 -1.14 -22.62
C ASP A 269 -6.62 -0.72 -21.14
N THR A 270 -7.78 -0.20 -20.74
CA THR A 270 -8.04 0.18 -19.35
C THR A 270 -8.32 -1.02 -18.46
N HIS A 271 -8.69 -2.14 -19.02
CA HIS A 271 -8.84 -3.40 -18.31
C HIS A 271 -7.56 -3.84 -17.58
N TYR A 272 -6.38 -3.49 -18.09
CA TYR A 272 -5.10 -3.83 -17.48
C TYR A 272 -4.51 -2.70 -16.62
N ALA A 273 -5.15 -1.54 -16.60
CA ALA A 273 -4.59 -0.33 -16.00
C ALA A 273 -5.13 -0.06 -14.59
N LEU A 274 -5.16 -1.03 -13.73
CA LEU A 274 -5.46 -0.85 -12.30
C LEU A 274 -4.60 0.25 -11.68
N HIS A 275 -5.00 1.50 -11.73
CA HIS A 275 -4.34 2.63 -11.06
C HIS A 275 -2.85 2.81 -11.34
N SER A 276 -2.26 2.06 -12.25
CA SER A 276 -0.89 2.23 -12.68
C SER A 276 -0.75 1.99 -14.17
N ARG A 277 0.22 2.65 -14.79
CA ARG A 277 0.63 2.38 -16.18
C ARG A 277 1.37 1.06 -16.32
N TRP A 278 1.59 0.36 -15.23
CA TRP A 278 2.19 -0.95 -15.19
C TRP A 278 1.17 -1.95 -15.68
N ARG A 279 1.34 -2.42 -16.90
CA ARG A 279 0.56 -3.51 -17.45
C ARG A 279 1.04 -4.79 -16.79
N GLY A 280 0.31 -5.22 -15.80
CA GLY A 280 0.56 -6.49 -15.12
C GLY A 280 -0.53 -7.51 -15.42
N PRO A 281 -0.45 -8.69 -14.87
CA PRO A 281 -1.49 -9.72 -14.92
C PRO A 281 -2.75 -9.37 -14.12
N TYR A 282 -2.87 -8.13 -13.70
CA TYR A 282 -3.82 -7.69 -12.68
C TYR A 282 -5.21 -7.46 -13.24
N GLY A 283 -5.73 -7.85 -14.24
CA GLY A 283 -7.13 -7.69 -14.62
C GLY A 283 -7.82 -6.40 -14.14
N SER A 284 -9.11 -6.35 -14.22
CA SER A 284 -9.90 -5.24 -13.66
C SER A 284 -10.38 -5.55 -12.26
N LEU A 285 -10.20 -4.62 -11.32
CA LEU A 285 -10.72 -4.68 -9.97
C LEU A 285 -12.17 -4.21 -9.95
N VAL A 286 -13.05 -5.06 -9.50
CA VAL A 286 -14.46 -4.73 -9.21
C VAL A 286 -14.64 -4.75 -7.70
N MET A 287 -15.10 -3.65 -7.11
CA MET A 287 -15.33 -3.52 -5.67
C MET A 287 -16.73 -3.01 -5.40
N ALA A 288 -17.44 -3.67 -4.51
CA ALA A 288 -18.70 -3.20 -3.97
C ALA A 288 -18.54 -2.84 -2.49
N GLN A 289 -19.12 -1.71 -2.11
CA GLN A 289 -19.16 -1.23 -0.74
C GLN A 289 -20.62 -0.95 -0.37
N ALA A 290 -21.06 -1.47 0.75
CA ALA A 290 -22.43 -1.35 1.21
C ALA A 290 -22.52 -0.90 2.67
N GLU A 291 -23.57 -0.16 2.97
CA GLU A 291 -23.95 0.22 4.33
C GLU A 291 -25.37 -0.28 4.58
N ASP A 292 -25.60 -0.96 5.69
CA ASP A 292 -26.95 -1.40 6.09
C ASP A 292 -27.76 -0.26 6.74
N VAL A 293 -29.03 -0.53 7.03
CA VAL A 293 -29.95 0.44 7.67
C VAL A 293 -29.53 0.84 9.09
N HIS A 294 -28.59 0.13 9.71
CA HIS A 294 -28.04 0.41 11.03
C HIS A 294 -26.66 1.10 10.95
N GLY A 295 -26.15 1.35 9.74
CA GLY A 295 -24.87 1.98 9.51
C GLY A 295 -23.67 1.02 9.61
N ALA A 296 -23.91 -0.31 9.62
CA ALA A 296 -22.83 -1.26 9.51
C ALA A 296 -22.38 -1.39 8.05
N CYS A 297 -21.06 -1.34 7.83
CA CYS A 297 -20.48 -1.35 6.49
C CYS A 297 -19.88 -2.72 6.15
N ALA A 298 -20.01 -3.10 4.90
CA ALA A 298 -19.34 -4.26 4.31
C ALA A 298 -18.73 -3.89 2.97
N ALA A 299 -17.66 -4.57 2.59
CA ALA A 299 -17.09 -4.46 1.27
C ALA A 299 -16.71 -5.85 0.75
N SER A 300 -16.78 -5.99 -0.57
CA SER A 300 -16.32 -7.19 -1.28
C SER A 300 -15.66 -6.76 -2.57
N TYR A 301 -14.71 -7.55 -3.05
CA TYR A 301 -14.06 -7.28 -4.32
C TYR A 301 -13.80 -8.58 -5.09
N VAL A 302 -13.63 -8.44 -6.38
CA VAL A 302 -13.20 -9.50 -7.29
C VAL A 302 -12.32 -8.89 -8.38
N VAL A 303 -11.32 -9.65 -8.82
CA VAL A 303 -10.48 -9.28 -9.97
C VAL A 303 -10.85 -10.17 -11.14
N VAL A 304 -11.14 -9.55 -12.29
CA VAL A 304 -11.52 -10.27 -13.52
C VAL A 304 -10.54 -10.00 -14.64
N GLY A 305 -10.26 -11.03 -15.44
CA GLY A 305 -9.39 -10.94 -16.61
C GLY A 305 -7.90 -10.83 -16.29
N GLY A 306 -7.48 -11.19 -15.10
CA GLY A 306 -6.09 -11.45 -14.78
C GLY A 306 -5.60 -12.72 -15.49
N VAL A 307 -4.28 -12.80 -15.79
CA VAL A 307 -3.64 -13.99 -16.40
C VAL A 307 -3.30 -14.99 -15.31
#